data_5933643ebaaedf1060fdd54a8d1bcec5
#
_entry.id   5933643ebaaedf1060fdd54a8d1bcec5
#
_cell.length_a   1.000
_cell.length_b   1.000
_cell.length_c   1.000
_cell.angle_alpha   90.00
_cell.angle_beta   90.00
_cell.angle_gamma   90.00
#
_symmetry.space_group_name_H-M   'P 1'
#
loop_
_entity.id
_entity.type
_entity.pdbx_description
1 polymer ?
#
loop_
_entity_poly.entity_id
_entity_poly.type
_entity_poly.pdbx_seq_one_letter_code
_entity_poly.pdbx_strand_id
1 'polypeptide(L)'
;MQNYETLAITCSDHYSLSGRFYAAQGTQQALPVLICPATGITQQFYHHFASWLAEQGYAVLVFDFRGIGESLHEPLKKSKASIVQWGQLDIPAAMEVLLNKTQATQV
;
A
#
# COMPACT_ATOMS: atom_id res chain seq x y z
N MET A 1 -18.66 -1.26 8.13
CA MET A 1 -17.63 -0.52 8.87
C MET A 1 -16.26 -0.78 8.26
N GLN A 2 -15.51 0.30 8.03
CA GLN A 2 -14.15 0.15 7.55
C GLN A 2 -13.25 -0.36 8.66
N ASN A 3 -12.42 -1.36 8.34
CA ASN A 3 -11.39 -1.84 9.25
C ASN A 3 -9.98 -1.46 8.75
N TYR A 4 -9.90 -0.40 7.97
CA TYR A 4 -8.65 0.15 7.46
C TYR A 4 -8.70 1.67 7.44
N GLU A 5 -7.51 2.26 7.42
CA GLU A 5 -7.33 3.70 7.27
C GLU A 5 -6.87 3.98 5.85
N THR A 6 -7.58 4.86 5.13
CA THR A 6 -7.13 5.33 3.82
C THR A 6 -6.06 6.39 4.02
N LEU A 7 -4.96 6.28 3.29
CA LEU A 7 -3.89 7.25 3.42
C LEU A 7 -3.22 7.52 2.09
N ALA A 8 -2.52 8.67 2.01
CA ALA A 8 -1.73 9.05 0.86
C ALA A 8 -0.27 8.69 1.12
N ILE A 9 0.38 8.12 0.10
CA ILE A 9 1.80 7.76 0.15
C ILE A 9 2.52 8.65 -0.85
N THR A 10 3.42 9.50 -0.35
CA THR A 10 4.15 10.44 -1.21
C THR A 10 5.49 9.84 -1.60
N CYS A 11 5.72 9.63 -2.89
CA CYS A 11 6.97 9.12 -3.42
C CYS A 11 8.04 10.23 -3.47
N SER A 12 9.30 9.83 -3.66
CA SER A 12 10.41 10.79 -3.71
C SER A 12 10.28 11.79 -4.86
N ASP A 13 9.57 11.43 -5.93
CA ASP A 13 9.27 12.32 -7.05
C ASP A 13 7.97 13.10 -6.85
N HIS A 14 7.43 13.11 -5.64
CA HIS A 14 6.20 13.81 -5.24
C HIS A 14 4.90 13.23 -5.80
N TYR A 15 4.95 12.09 -6.51
CA TYR A 15 3.73 11.41 -6.93
C TYR A 15 3.01 10.86 -5.71
N SER A 16 1.70 11.03 -5.65
CA SER A 16 0.89 10.56 -4.52
C SER A 16 0.18 9.26 -4.88
N LEU A 17 0.35 8.25 -4.03
CA LEU A 17 -0.34 6.97 -4.16
C LEU A 17 -1.46 6.89 -3.13
N SER A 18 -2.50 6.12 -3.44
CA SER A 18 -3.56 5.80 -2.49
C SER A 18 -3.28 4.44 -1.86
N GLY A 19 -3.38 4.37 -0.55
CA GLY A 19 -3.16 3.12 0.18
C GLY A 19 -4.18 2.89 1.28
N ARG A 20 -4.22 1.66 1.77
CA ARG A 20 -5.06 1.24 2.89
C ARG A 20 -4.19 0.59 3.94
N PHE A 21 -4.23 1.13 5.14
CA PHE A 21 -3.49 0.58 6.27
C PHE A 21 -4.45 -0.17 7.19
N TYR A 22 -4.14 -1.43 7.45
CA TYR A 22 -4.92 -2.30 8.35
C TYR A 22 -4.09 -2.50 9.61
N ALA A 23 -4.54 -1.93 10.72
CA ALA A 23 -3.83 -2.07 12.00
C ALA A 23 -3.94 -3.50 12.51
N ALA A 24 -2.86 -3.99 13.11
CA ALA A 24 -2.87 -5.31 13.72
C ALA A 24 -3.89 -5.38 14.85
N GLN A 25 -4.62 -6.49 14.92
CA GLN A 25 -5.58 -6.74 15.99
C GLN A 25 -4.97 -7.70 16.99
N GLY A 26 -5.25 -7.46 18.27
CA GLY A 26 -4.69 -8.27 19.33
C GLY A 26 -3.19 -8.08 19.49
N THR A 27 -2.45 -9.15 19.71
CA THR A 27 -0.98 -9.10 19.87
C THR A 27 -0.35 -8.89 18.49
N GLN A 28 0.36 -7.77 18.32
CA GLN A 28 1.00 -7.44 17.07
C GLN A 28 2.21 -8.34 16.81
N GLN A 29 2.27 -8.88 15.60
CA GLN A 29 3.42 -9.67 15.15
C GLN A 29 4.61 -8.75 14.86
N ALA A 30 5.82 -9.32 14.91
CA ALA A 30 7.04 -8.53 14.77
C ALA A 30 7.22 -7.88 13.40
N LEU A 31 6.75 -8.55 12.34
CA LEU A 31 6.91 -8.04 10.98
C LEU A 31 5.57 -7.59 10.41
N PRO A 32 5.49 -6.34 9.97
CA PRO A 32 4.34 -5.89 9.18
C PRO A 32 4.40 -6.46 7.76
N VAL A 33 3.28 -6.44 7.06
CA VAL A 33 3.14 -7.01 5.71
C VAL A 33 2.83 -5.91 4.72
N LEU A 34 3.60 -5.85 3.65
CA LEU A 34 3.33 -4.97 2.52
C LEU A 34 2.80 -5.81 1.37
N ILE A 35 1.60 -5.50 0.88
CA ILE A 35 1.01 -6.17 -0.27
C ILE A 35 1.23 -5.30 -1.49
N CYS A 36 2.00 -5.82 -2.46
CA CYS A 36 2.23 -5.16 -3.75
C CYS A 36 1.30 -5.81 -4.76
N PRO A 37 0.28 -5.10 -5.27
CA PRO A 37 -0.71 -5.71 -6.15
C PRO A 37 -0.11 -6.21 -7.46
N ALA A 38 -0.76 -7.21 -8.06
CA ALA A 38 -0.42 -7.65 -9.39
C ALA A 38 -0.74 -6.54 -10.40
N THR A 39 -0.07 -6.56 -11.56
CA THR A 39 -0.26 -5.54 -12.61
C THR A 39 -1.73 -5.40 -12.99
N GLY A 40 -2.24 -4.19 -12.90
CA GLY A 40 -3.62 -3.89 -13.25
C GLY A 40 -4.66 -4.25 -12.19
N ILE A 41 -4.23 -4.77 -11.04
CA ILE A 41 -5.13 -5.13 -9.94
C ILE A 41 -5.12 -4.00 -8.92
N THR A 42 -6.30 -3.63 -8.42
CA THR A 42 -6.42 -2.56 -7.44
C THR A 42 -6.32 -3.10 -6.01
N GLN A 43 -6.04 -2.18 -5.07
CA GLN A 43 -5.91 -2.53 -3.65
C GLN A 43 -7.18 -3.18 -3.09
N GLN A 44 -8.35 -2.87 -3.62
CA GLN A 44 -9.62 -3.44 -3.17
C GLN A 44 -9.67 -4.96 -3.31
N PHE A 45 -9.00 -5.50 -4.33
CA PHE A 45 -8.96 -6.93 -4.57
C PHE A 45 -8.40 -7.69 -3.36
N TYR A 46 -7.49 -7.08 -2.62
CA TYR A 46 -6.80 -7.72 -1.51
C TYR A 46 -7.45 -7.45 -0.15
N HIS A 47 -8.63 -6.80 -0.13
CA HIS A 47 -9.27 -6.40 1.12
C HIS A 47 -9.48 -7.56 2.10
N HIS A 48 -10.05 -8.67 1.63
CA HIS A 48 -10.33 -9.80 2.52
C HIS A 48 -9.05 -10.43 3.05
N PHE A 49 -8.04 -10.55 2.22
CA PHE A 49 -6.75 -11.10 2.64
C PHE A 49 -6.06 -10.18 3.65
N ALA A 50 -6.04 -8.88 3.39
CA ALA A 50 -5.45 -7.91 4.31
C ALA A 50 -6.18 -7.90 5.65
N SER A 51 -7.52 -7.96 5.63
CA SER A 51 -8.33 -8.00 6.84
C SER A 51 -8.03 -9.25 7.65
N TRP A 52 -7.90 -10.40 6.98
CA TRP A 52 -7.58 -11.66 7.65
C TRP A 52 -6.20 -11.59 8.31
N LEU A 53 -5.19 -11.05 7.60
CA LEU A 53 -3.86 -10.88 8.19
C LEU A 53 -3.89 -9.97 9.42
N ALA A 54 -4.66 -8.88 9.36
CA ALA A 54 -4.79 -7.98 10.50
C ALA A 54 -5.42 -8.69 11.70
N GLU A 55 -6.38 -9.56 11.47
CA GLU A 55 -6.99 -10.37 12.55
C GLU A 55 -5.98 -11.32 13.17
N GLN A 56 -4.97 -11.75 12.41
CA GLN A 56 -3.89 -12.61 12.90
C GLN A 56 -2.78 -11.83 13.60
N GLY A 57 -2.91 -10.51 13.72
CA GLY A 57 -1.92 -9.67 14.42
C GLY A 57 -0.91 -9.02 13.52
N TYR A 58 -1.07 -9.05 12.19
CA TYR A 58 -0.15 -8.39 11.27
C TYR A 58 -0.69 -7.03 10.86
N ALA A 59 0.12 -5.99 11.02
CA ALA A 59 -0.19 -4.70 10.40
C ALA A 59 0.06 -4.83 8.89
N VAL A 60 -0.87 -4.34 8.08
CA VAL A 60 -0.82 -4.54 6.63
C VAL A 60 -1.00 -3.21 5.91
N LEU A 61 -0.17 -2.96 4.92
CA LEU A 61 -0.38 -1.87 3.97
C LEU A 61 -0.53 -2.47 2.58
N VAL A 62 -1.60 -2.07 1.88
CA VAL A 62 -1.78 -2.35 0.47
C VAL A 62 -2.04 -1.02 -0.23
N PHE A 63 -1.62 -0.89 -1.48
CA PHE A 63 -1.72 0.39 -2.20
C PHE A 63 -1.96 0.15 -3.68
N ASP A 64 -2.41 1.20 -4.37
CA ASP A 64 -2.48 1.20 -5.83
C ASP A 64 -1.18 1.78 -6.38
N PHE A 65 -0.55 1.07 -7.32
CA PHE A 65 0.61 1.62 -8.03
C PHE A 65 0.20 2.85 -8.83
N ARG A 66 1.16 3.75 -9.10
CA ARG A 66 0.89 4.94 -9.92
C ARG A 66 0.27 4.52 -11.25
N GLY A 67 -0.70 5.27 -11.69
CA GLY A 67 -1.42 4.98 -12.93
C GLY A 67 -2.50 3.92 -12.79
N ILE A 68 -2.73 3.37 -11.59
CA ILE A 68 -3.72 2.33 -11.33
C ILE A 68 -4.71 2.81 -10.27
N GLY A 69 -5.98 2.52 -10.49
CA GLY A 69 -7.04 2.76 -9.50
C GLY A 69 -7.04 4.17 -8.96
N GLU A 70 -7.05 4.30 -7.64
CA GLU A 70 -7.09 5.60 -6.98
C GLU A 70 -5.75 6.34 -7.01
N SER A 71 -4.67 5.70 -7.50
CA SER A 71 -3.38 6.35 -7.75
C SER A 71 -3.25 6.85 -9.19
N LEU A 72 -4.32 6.80 -9.98
CA LEU A 72 -4.37 7.37 -11.32
C LEU A 72 -5.01 8.75 -11.23
N HIS A 73 -4.24 9.79 -11.50
CA HIS A 73 -4.67 11.18 -11.34
C HIS A 73 -4.92 11.92 -12.65
N GLU A 74 -4.57 11.29 -13.78
CA GLU A 74 -4.78 11.84 -15.12
C GLU A 74 -5.49 10.78 -15.97
N PRO A 75 -6.06 11.15 -17.14
CA PRO A 75 -6.63 10.16 -18.03
C PRO A 75 -5.62 9.06 -18.35
N LEU A 76 -6.07 7.80 -18.37
CA LEU A 76 -5.18 6.64 -18.55
C LEU A 76 -4.25 6.80 -19.76
N LYS A 77 -4.78 7.32 -20.87
CA LYS A 77 -3.98 7.51 -22.10
C LYS A 77 -2.87 8.54 -21.92
N LYS A 78 -2.92 9.37 -20.87
CA LYS A 78 -1.91 10.38 -20.57
C LYS A 78 -0.96 9.95 -19.46
N SER A 79 -1.19 8.79 -18.86
CA SER A 79 -0.36 8.30 -17.78
C SER A 79 1.03 7.92 -18.32
N LYS A 80 2.06 8.35 -17.61
CA LYS A 80 3.45 8.00 -17.91
C LYS A 80 3.99 6.95 -16.94
N ALA A 81 3.10 6.29 -16.21
CA ALA A 81 3.49 5.28 -15.24
C ALA A 81 4.18 4.10 -15.92
N SER A 82 5.16 3.53 -15.25
CA SER A 82 5.92 2.38 -15.75
C SER A 82 6.21 1.42 -14.61
N ILE A 83 6.45 0.16 -14.97
CA ILE A 83 6.82 -0.87 -13.99
C ILE A 83 8.15 -0.53 -13.31
N VAL A 84 9.06 0.12 -14.01
CA VAL A 84 10.34 0.55 -13.41
C VAL A 84 10.09 1.54 -12.28
N GLN A 85 9.20 2.51 -12.49
CA GLN A 85 8.83 3.46 -11.45
C GLN A 85 8.14 2.77 -10.28
N TRP A 86 7.32 1.76 -10.55
CA TRP A 86 6.66 0.99 -9.48
C TRP A 86 7.69 0.39 -8.53
N GLY A 87 8.75 -0.21 -9.08
CA GLY A 87 9.80 -0.83 -8.26
C GLY A 87 10.77 0.15 -7.64
N GLN A 88 11.09 1.24 -8.32
CA GLN A 88 12.09 2.20 -7.86
C GLN A 88 11.53 3.30 -6.98
N LEU A 89 10.27 3.67 -7.16
CA LEU A 89 9.67 4.82 -6.47
C LEU A 89 8.49 4.41 -5.58
N ASP A 90 7.54 3.65 -6.12
CA ASP A 90 6.30 3.36 -5.40
C ASP A 90 6.52 2.39 -4.24
N ILE A 91 7.19 1.26 -4.49
CA ILE A 91 7.41 0.26 -3.44
C ILE A 91 8.27 0.81 -2.30
N PRO A 92 9.40 1.51 -2.55
CA PRO A 92 10.15 2.09 -1.45
C PRO A 92 9.36 3.10 -0.63
N ALA A 93 8.52 3.92 -1.28
CA ALA A 93 7.68 4.89 -0.56
C ALA A 93 6.65 4.20 0.32
N ALA A 94 5.99 3.16 -0.19
CA ALA A 94 5.01 2.39 0.58
C ALA A 94 5.68 1.68 1.75
N MET A 95 6.86 1.11 1.53
CA MET A 95 7.64 0.44 2.56
C MET A 95 7.97 1.40 3.70
N GLU A 96 8.42 2.60 3.37
CA GLU A 96 8.75 3.62 4.36
C GLU A 96 7.54 4.01 5.20
N VAL A 97 6.37 4.21 4.56
CA VAL A 97 5.15 4.53 5.27
C VAL A 97 4.77 3.41 6.24
N LEU A 98 4.85 2.16 5.79
CA LEU A 98 4.51 1.02 6.63
C LEU A 98 5.45 0.91 7.83
N LEU A 99 6.75 1.05 7.63
CA LEU A 99 7.72 0.99 8.72
C LEU A 99 7.50 2.11 9.73
N ASN A 100 7.21 3.33 9.26
CA ASN A 100 6.92 4.45 10.14
C ASN A 100 5.63 4.26 10.93
N LYS A 101 4.59 3.74 10.29
CA LYS A 101 3.30 3.49 10.95
C LYS A 101 3.42 2.44 12.05
N THR A 102 4.26 1.45 11.87
CA THR A 102 4.36 0.32 12.79
C THR A 102 5.55 0.40 13.73
N GLN A 103 6.46 1.38 13.54
CA GLN A 103 7.70 1.52 14.27
C GLN A 103 8.61 0.29 14.11
N ALA A 104 8.41 -0.46 13.03
CA ALA A 104 9.21 -1.63 12.71
C ALA A 104 10.43 -1.21 11.88
N THR A 105 11.45 -2.07 11.85
CA THR A 105 12.66 -1.85 11.05
C THR A 105 12.73 -2.77 9.84
N GLN A 106 11.81 -3.74 9.74
CA GLN A 106 11.76 -4.71 8.65
C GLN A 106 10.30 -5.03 8.32
N VAL A 107 10.07 -5.41 7.09
CA VAL A 107 8.78 -5.92 6.66
C VAL A 107 8.92 -7.36 6.23
#